data_5abe36712ea3cb63c786986a935e9ee5
#
_entry.id   5abe36712ea3cb63c786986a935e9ee5
#
_cell.length_a   1.000
_cell.length_b   1.000
_cell.length_c   1.000
_cell.angle_alpha   90.00
_cell.angle_beta   90.00
_cell.angle_gamma   90.00
#
_symmetry.space_group_name_H-M   'P 1'
#
loop_
_entity.id
_entity.type
_entity.pdbx_description
1 polymer ?
#
loop_
_entity_poly.entity_id
_entity_poly.type
_entity_poly.pdbx_seq_one_letter_code
_entity_poly.pdbx_strand_id
1 'polypeptide(L)'
;MKLSELLKNVKTDSVYTDCEVSDITDKSNEITKACVFVCIKGNHFDGHSVAKQAEEMGAAAVIAEHDIGVENQIIVESTRDAYSRICAAFYGNPAQKLKLIGVTGTNGKTTTTFLIKNIFDKLSIKSGLIGTVKNITGDKEYTSSLTTPDSKELQRLYAEMVDSGCKYCIMEVSSQALAQGRVDGCHFDIALFTNLTQDHLDYHGTFENYARAKRKLFEICDTAVINADDEYAHVMVDSLPCKVYTFGVKTDNTDFSAKNVKCFSDSVQYELLTPDNIGRINIKIPGRFTVYNSMGAAVCAVLAGADFDSVISAVSQSKGVPGRVEVVDTDTDYTVLIDYAHSPDGLENVISSLRETTDGRIITVFGCGGDRDRTKRPKMGKIVGDLADIAVVTSDNPRSENPELIVKDVLEGMKSCKAQIKTLVNRTEAIKYAMSIAKAGDVVLLAGKGHETYQILNTGKIHYDEREVVADILKGKI
;
A
#
# COMPACT_ATOMS: atom_id res chain seq x y z
N MET A 1 -19.80 27.30 -1.66
CA MET A 1 -20.81 26.34 -1.13
C MET A 1 -21.32 26.88 0.18
N LYS A 2 -22.61 26.70 0.50
CA LYS A 2 -23.17 27.09 1.80
C LYS A 2 -22.71 26.13 2.91
N LEU A 3 -22.46 26.69 4.11
CA LEU A 3 -22.09 25.90 5.29
C LEU A 3 -23.17 24.84 5.64
N SER A 4 -24.45 25.23 5.51
CA SER A 4 -25.59 24.32 5.71
C SER A 4 -25.61 23.12 4.75
N GLU A 5 -25.18 23.31 3.51
CA GLU A 5 -25.03 22.21 2.53
C GLU A 5 -23.87 21.30 2.91
N LEU A 6 -22.74 21.88 3.37
CA LEU A 6 -21.56 21.17 3.80
C LEU A 6 -21.84 20.26 5.02
N LEU A 7 -22.67 20.74 5.95
CA LEU A 7 -23.00 20.06 7.20
C LEU A 7 -24.18 19.07 7.09
N LYS A 8 -24.81 18.94 5.92
CA LYS A 8 -26.03 18.14 5.75
C LYS A 8 -25.95 16.71 6.31
N ASN A 9 -24.78 16.09 6.24
CA ASN A 9 -24.53 14.71 6.70
C ASN A 9 -23.70 14.67 8.00
N VAL A 10 -23.53 15.80 8.67
CA VAL A 10 -22.82 15.92 9.95
C VAL A 10 -23.83 16.02 11.08
N LYS A 11 -23.74 15.14 12.09
CA LYS A 11 -24.60 15.21 13.27
C LYS A 11 -24.09 16.32 14.20
N THR A 12 -24.91 17.34 14.40
CA THR A 12 -24.64 18.42 15.34
C THR A 12 -25.95 19.05 15.80
N ASP A 13 -25.99 19.47 17.04
CA ASP A 13 -27.08 20.27 17.62
C ASP A 13 -26.69 21.77 17.78
N SER A 14 -25.53 22.15 17.24
CA SER A 14 -25.04 23.53 17.30
C SER A 14 -25.90 24.45 16.46
N VAL A 15 -26.20 25.63 17.02
CA VAL A 15 -26.76 26.76 16.27
C VAL A 15 -25.57 27.51 15.64
N TYR A 16 -25.61 27.65 14.31
CA TYR A 16 -24.55 28.30 13.55
C TYR A 16 -25.10 29.31 12.54
N THR A 17 -24.26 30.28 12.17
CA THR A 17 -24.58 31.24 11.10
C THR A 17 -24.26 30.62 9.75
N ASP A 18 -25.25 30.48 8.86
CA ASP A 18 -25.03 29.98 7.51
C ASP A 18 -24.28 31.03 6.67
N CYS A 19 -23.19 30.59 6.06
CA CYS A 19 -22.29 31.47 5.30
C CYS A 19 -21.68 30.73 4.10
N GLU A 20 -21.02 31.48 3.22
CA GLU A 20 -20.29 30.90 2.10
C GLU A 20 -18.96 30.34 2.57
N VAL A 21 -18.67 29.10 2.16
CA VAL A 21 -17.42 28.38 2.43
C VAL A 21 -16.60 28.28 1.17
N SER A 22 -15.34 28.75 1.24
CA SER A 22 -14.40 28.75 0.11
C SER A 22 -13.53 27.50 0.08
N ASP A 23 -13.17 26.93 1.25
CA ASP A 23 -12.31 25.76 1.41
C ASP A 23 -12.55 25.08 2.76
N ILE A 24 -11.98 23.90 2.96
CA ILE A 24 -11.99 23.12 4.20
C ILE A 24 -10.57 22.68 4.53
N THR A 25 -10.17 22.72 5.79
CA THR A 25 -8.85 22.26 6.20
C THR A 25 -8.80 21.83 7.67
N ASP A 26 -7.95 20.87 7.98
CA ASP A 26 -7.55 20.48 9.33
C ASP A 26 -6.13 20.93 9.68
N LYS A 27 -5.46 21.65 8.75
CA LYS A 27 -4.07 22.09 8.89
C LYS A 27 -4.00 23.58 9.20
N SER A 28 -3.35 23.94 10.29
CA SER A 28 -3.25 25.33 10.75
C SER A 28 -2.53 26.25 9.77
N ASN A 29 -1.60 25.74 9.00
CA ASN A 29 -0.86 26.50 7.96
C ASN A 29 -1.61 26.65 6.62
N GLU A 30 -2.76 26.01 6.47
CA GLU A 30 -3.63 26.09 5.30
C GLU A 30 -4.91 26.89 5.56
N ILE A 31 -5.05 27.53 6.74
CA ILE A 31 -6.21 28.37 7.07
C ILE A 31 -6.23 29.58 6.15
N THR A 32 -7.38 29.76 5.47
CA THR A 32 -7.65 30.87 4.57
C THR A 32 -8.97 31.56 4.94
N LYS A 33 -9.19 32.77 4.43
CA LYS A 33 -10.47 33.48 4.63
C LYS A 33 -11.65 32.68 4.10
N ALA A 34 -12.71 32.60 4.88
CA ALA A 34 -13.94 31.86 4.59
C ALA A 34 -13.76 30.33 4.46
N CYS A 35 -12.67 29.75 4.97
CA CYS A 35 -12.56 28.31 5.08
C CYS A 35 -13.33 27.77 6.31
N VAL A 36 -13.63 26.48 6.32
CA VAL A 36 -14.02 25.74 7.54
C VAL A 36 -12.77 25.07 8.09
N PHE A 37 -12.40 25.42 9.32
CA PHE A 37 -11.31 24.78 10.04
C PHE A 37 -11.84 23.67 10.94
N VAL A 38 -11.23 22.47 10.86
CA VAL A 38 -11.63 21.31 11.67
C VAL A 38 -10.55 20.99 12.69
N CYS A 39 -10.90 21.05 13.96
CA CYS A 39 -9.99 20.81 15.08
C CYS A 39 -9.72 19.33 15.28
N ILE A 40 -8.79 18.75 14.53
CA ILE A 40 -8.42 17.34 14.69
C ILE A 40 -7.33 17.21 15.77
N LYS A 41 -7.56 16.32 16.73
CA LYS A 41 -6.55 15.93 17.72
C LYS A 41 -5.64 14.84 17.13
N GLY A 42 -4.37 15.20 16.88
CA GLY A 42 -3.31 14.29 16.46
C GLY A 42 -2.46 13.78 17.63
N ASN A 43 -1.43 12.97 17.33
CA ASN A 43 -0.53 12.44 18.37
C ASN A 43 0.42 13.51 18.96
N HIS A 44 0.76 14.53 18.20
CA HIS A 44 1.74 15.56 18.56
C HIS A 44 1.15 16.97 18.58
N PHE A 45 -0.02 17.16 18.04
CA PHE A 45 -0.67 18.46 17.91
C PHE A 45 -2.19 18.31 18.07
N ASP A 46 -2.79 19.25 18.80
CA ASP A 46 -4.24 19.33 18.96
C ASP A 46 -4.76 20.59 18.25
N GLY A 47 -5.55 20.38 17.19
CA GLY A 47 -6.14 21.47 16.39
C GLY A 47 -7.02 22.43 17.19
N HIS A 48 -7.59 21.99 18.30
CA HIS A 48 -8.39 22.86 19.19
C HIS A 48 -7.57 24.02 19.74
N SER A 49 -6.25 23.86 19.93
CA SER A 49 -5.36 24.91 20.45
C SER A 49 -5.20 26.14 19.54
N VAL A 50 -5.51 25.99 18.25
CA VAL A 50 -5.40 27.07 17.24
C VAL A 50 -6.76 27.55 16.71
N ALA A 51 -7.86 27.13 17.33
CA ALA A 51 -9.21 27.48 16.91
C ALA A 51 -9.49 28.98 16.89
N LYS A 52 -9.05 29.72 17.93
CA LYS A 52 -9.16 31.18 17.99
C LYS A 52 -8.33 31.87 16.92
N GLN A 53 -7.14 31.34 16.63
CA GLN A 53 -6.31 31.85 15.54
C GLN A 53 -7.01 31.63 14.18
N ALA A 54 -7.70 30.50 13.99
CA ALA A 54 -8.46 30.25 12.76
C ALA A 54 -9.59 31.30 12.58
N GLU A 55 -10.32 31.63 13.67
CA GLU A 55 -11.33 32.68 13.65
C GLU A 55 -10.70 34.05 13.30
N GLU A 56 -9.59 34.43 13.97
CA GLU A 56 -8.86 35.67 13.67
C GLU A 56 -8.37 35.77 12.25
N MET A 57 -8.01 34.65 11.62
CA MET A 57 -7.62 34.55 10.21
C MET A 57 -8.82 34.57 9.25
N GLY A 58 -10.06 34.63 9.77
CA GLY A 58 -11.30 34.77 9.02
C GLY A 58 -11.89 33.47 8.53
N ALA A 59 -11.66 32.35 9.25
CA ALA A 59 -12.40 31.11 9.00
C ALA A 59 -13.91 31.36 9.11
N ALA A 60 -14.70 30.77 8.20
CA ALA A 60 -16.15 30.91 8.17
C ALA A 60 -16.84 30.19 9.33
N ALA A 61 -16.25 29.08 9.77
CA ALA A 61 -16.67 28.28 10.91
C ALA A 61 -15.52 27.41 11.41
N VAL A 62 -15.63 26.99 12.67
CA VAL A 62 -14.69 26.05 13.31
C VAL A 62 -15.46 24.84 13.83
N ILE A 63 -15.04 23.63 13.45
CA ILE A 63 -15.63 22.38 13.94
C ILE A 63 -14.75 21.81 15.05
N ALA A 64 -15.36 21.52 16.21
CA ALA A 64 -14.66 21.09 17.41
C ALA A 64 -15.45 19.99 18.16
N GLU A 65 -14.80 19.27 19.09
CA GLU A 65 -15.42 18.24 19.93
C GLU A 65 -15.96 18.79 21.26
N HIS A 66 -15.67 20.05 21.58
CA HIS A 66 -16.14 20.76 22.79
C HIS A 66 -16.16 22.27 22.54
N ASP A 67 -16.79 23.02 23.44
CA ASP A 67 -16.81 24.47 23.37
C ASP A 67 -15.41 25.05 23.51
N ILE A 68 -15.02 25.87 22.53
CA ILE A 68 -13.70 26.52 22.44
C ILE A 68 -13.81 28.05 22.46
N GLY A 69 -15.03 28.58 22.57
CA GLY A 69 -15.32 30.03 22.73
C GLY A 69 -14.99 30.84 21.46
N VAL A 70 -15.32 30.32 20.27
CA VAL A 70 -15.32 31.05 19.00
C VAL A 70 -16.74 31.28 18.52
N GLU A 71 -16.98 32.37 17.74
CA GLU A 71 -18.32 32.84 17.42
C GLU A 71 -19.15 31.85 16.60
N ASN A 72 -18.58 31.31 15.52
CA ASN A 72 -19.27 30.33 14.63
C ASN A 72 -18.66 28.93 14.80
N GLN A 73 -18.83 28.34 15.98
CA GLN A 73 -18.37 26.99 16.29
C GLN A 73 -19.47 25.95 16.07
N ILE A 74 -19.05 24.80 15.61
CA ILE A 74 -19.91 23.64 15.40
C ILE A 74 -19.36 22.49 16.22
N ILE A 75 -20.12 22.07 17.24
CA ILE A 75 -19.70 20.99 18.14
C ILE A 75 -20.21 19.66 17.57
N VAL A 76 -19.30 18.71 17.48
CA VAL A 76 -19.56 17.36 16.97
C VAL A 76 -18.99 16.31 17.92
N GLU A 77 -19.51 15.08 17.87
CA GLU A 77 -18.99 13.98 18.68
C GLU A 77 -17.58 13.56 18.24
N SER A 78 -17.30 13.58 16.92
CA SER A 78 -16.01 13.26 16.34
C SER A 78 -15.67 14.22 15.20
N THR A 79 -14.61 15.00 15.40
CA THR A 79 -14.09 15.89 14.34
C THR A 79 -13.52 15.14 13.15
N ARG A 80 -13.03 13.91 13.33
CA ARG A 80 -12.54 13.06 12.25
C ARG A 80 -13.66 12.57 11.33
N ASP A 81 -14.78 12.07 11.91
CA ASP A 81 -15.96 11.69 11.15
C ASP A 81 -16.56 12.91 10.41
N ALA A 82 -16.72 14.02 11.14
CA ALA A 82 -17.19 15.27 10.53
C ALA A 82 -16.32 15.71 9.36
N TYR A 83 -14.98 15.68 9.53
CA TYR A 83 -14.03 16.06 8.47
C TYR A 83 -14.18 15.20 7.22
N SER A 84 -14.27 13.88 7.39
CA SER A 84 -14.47 12.97 6.25
C SER A 84 -15.76 13.28 5.49
N ARG A 85 -16.86 13.53 6.21
CA ARG A 85 -18.18 13.83 5.61
C ARG A 85 -18.21 15.20 4.92
N ILE A 86 -17.65 16.23 5.53
CA ILE A 86 -17.60 17.57 4.90
C ILE A 86 -16.67 17.57 3.67
N CYS A 87 -15.57 16.82 3.70
CA CYS A 87 -14.72 16.64 2.52
C CYS A 87 -15.52 16.01 1.38
N ALA A 88 -16.30 14.96 1.66
CA ALA A 88 -17.15 14.34 0.65
C ALA A 88 -18.19 15.34 0.10
N ALA A 89 -18.89 16.08 0.96
CA ALA A 89 -19.87 17.08 0.56
C ALA A 89 -19.25 18.21 -0.29
N PHE A 90 -18.08 18.71 0.13
CA PHE A 90 -17.37 19.80 -0.55
C PHE A 90 -17.02 19.45 -2.00
N TYR A 91 -16.61 18.21 -2.27
CA TYR A 91 -16.34 17.71 -3.60
C TYR A 91 -17.57 17.12 -4.33
N GLY A 92 -18.78 17.29 -3.78
CA GLY A 92 -20.05 16.82 -4.41
C GLY A 92 -20.26 15.32 -4.33
N ASN A 93 -19.78 14.68 -3.23
CA ASN A 93 -19.92 13.25 -2.93
C ASN A 93 -19.46 12.34 -4.08
N PRO A 94 -18.23 12.49 -4.58
CA PRO A 94 -17.77 11.79 -5.79
C PRO A 94 -17.67 10.27 -5.57
N ALA A 95 -17.44 9.82 -4.35
CA ALA A 95 -17.42 8.39 -4.00
C ALA A 95 -18.74 7.67 -4.38
N GLN A 96 -19.89 8.36 -4.34
CA GLN A 96 -21.20 7.79 -4.71
C GLN A 96 -21.37 7.61 -6.23
N LYS A 97 -20.50 8.21 -7.03
CA LYS A 97 -20.50 8.13 -8.51
C LYS A 97 -19.50 7.10 -9.05
N LEU A 98 -18.70 6.53 -8.17
CA LEU A 98 -17.68 5.50 -8.47
C LEU A 98 -18.08 4.19 -7.78
N LYS A 99 -17.67 3.08 -8.37
CA LYS A 99 -17.63 1.80 -7.68
C LYS A 99 -16.28 1.65 -7.00
N LEU A 100 -16.30 1.50 -5.66
CA LEU A 100 -15.09 1.46 -4.87
C LEU A 100 -14.67 0.02 -4.57
N ILE A 101 -13.41 -0.32 -4.87
CA ILE A 101 -12.78 -1.58 -4.48
C ILE A 101 -11.66 -1.28 -3.50
N GLY A 102 -11.84 -1.64 -2.23
CA GLY A 102 -10.87 -1.41 -1.16
C GLY A 102 -10.08 -2.68 -0.84
N VAL A 103 -8.76 -2.58 -0.76
CA VAL A 103 -7.88 -3.71 -0.40
C VAL A 103 -7.16 -3.40 0.91
N THR A 104 -7.36 -4.24 1.93
CA THR A 104 -6.67 -4.16 3.21
C THR A 104 -5.93 -5.46 3.54
N GLY A 105 -5.00 -5.37 4.48
CA GLY A 105 -4.17 -6.45 4.96
C GLY A 105 -2.79 -5.93 5.40
N THR A 106 -1.93 -6.79 5.92
CA THR A 106 -0.54 -6.40 6.24
C THR A 106 0.25 -6.31 4.94
N ASN A 107 0.31 -7.38 4.18
CA ASN A 107 1.07 -7.51 2.93
C ASN A 107 0.12 -7.71 1.74
N GLY A 108 0.62 -7.48 0.52
CA GLY A 108 -0.11 -7.76 -0.72
C GLY A 108 -1.05 -6.68 -1.22
N LYS A 109 -1.38 -5.63 -0.45
CA LYS A 109 -2.29 -4.54 -0.85
C LYS A 109 -1.91 -3.93 -2.21
N THR A 110 -0.70 -3.43 -2.32
CA THR A 110 -0.19 -2.78 -3.52
C THR A 110 -0.23 -3.71 -4.73
N THR A 111 0.29 -4.93 -4.57
CA THR A 111 0.29 -5.91 -5.67
C THR A 111 -1.13 -6.22 -6.13
N THR A 112 -2.05 -6.45 -5.19
CA THR A 112 -3.44 -6.80 -5.50
C THR A 112 -4.17 -5.64 -6.18
N THR A 113 -4.02 -4.40 -5.69
CA THR A 113 -4.66 -3.22 -6.31
C THR A 113 -4.15 -2.97 -7.73
N PHE A 114 -2.85 -3.12 -7.96
CA PHE A 114 -2.28 -3.03 -9.30
C PHE A 114 -2.76 -4.17 -10.23
N LEU A 115 -2.87 -5.39 -9.71
CA LEU A 115 -3.40 -6.51 -10.49
C LEU A 115 -4.85 -6.28 -10.89
N ILE A 116 -5.72 -5.80 -9.98
CA ILE A 116 -7.11 -5.42 -10.33
C ILE A 116 -7.10 -4.33 -11.39
N LYS A 117 -6.26 -3.30 -11.23
CA LYS A 117 -6.12 -2.21 -12.21
C LYS A 117 -5.70 -2.74 -13.58
N ASN A 118 -4.68 -3.61 -13.63
CA ASN A 118 -4.21 -4.22 -14.88
C ASN A 118 -5.30 -5.08 -15.55
N ILE A 119 -6.08 -5.83 -14.77
CA ILE A 119 -7.22 -6.59 -15.29
C ILE A 119 -8.23 -5.63 -15.94
N PHE A 120 -8.61 -4.56 -15.24
CA PHE A 120 -9.59 -3.59 -15.75
C PHE A 120 -9.09 -2.86 -17.01
N ASP A 121 -7.80 -2.50 -17.05
CA ASP A 121 -7.20 -1.88 -18.25
C ASP A 121 -7.24 -2.82 -19.45
N LYS A 122 -6.91 -4.11 -19.26
CA LYS A 122 -6.99 -5.12 -20.32
C LYS A 122 -8.42 -5.33 -20.83
N LEU A 123 -9.39 -5.17 -19.95
CA LEU A 123 -10.83 -5.27 -20.29
C LEU A 123 -11.42 -3.93 -20.75
N SER A 124 -10.59 -2.89 -20.93
CA SER A 124 -11.01 -1.54 -21.29
C SER A 124 -12.03 -0.92 -20.32
N ILE A 125 -11.94 -1.30 -19.05
CA ILE A 125 -12.73 -0.73 -17.96
C ILE A 125 -11.95 0.44 -17.36
N LYS A 126 -12.40 1.67 -17.63
CA LYS A 126 -11.74 2.88 -17.13
C LYS A 126 -11.82 2.95 -15.61
N SER A 127 -10.69 2.97 -14.93
CA SER A 127 -10.59 2.94 -13.48
C SER A 127 -9.45 3.80 -12.96
N GLY A 128 -9.60 4.32 -11.74
CA GLY A 128 -8.55 4.97 -10.99
C GLY A 128 -7.85 4.02 -10.02
N LEU A 129 -6.69 4.43 -9.53
CA LEU A 129 -5.89 3.72 -8.53
C LEU A 129 -5.44 4.69 -7.44
N ILE A 130 -5.57 4.29 -6.18
CA ILE A 130 -5.01 5.02 -5.03
C ILE A 130 -4.16 4.04 -4.20
N GLY A 131 -2.88 4.37 -4.02
CA GLY A 131 -2.01 3.47 -3.27
C GLY A 131 -0.61 3.99 -2.99
N THR A 132 0.21 3.13 -2.43
CA THR A 132 1.57 3.46 -1.93
C THR A 132 2.49 3.97 -3.03
N VAL A 133 2.43 3.39 -4.22
CA VAL A 133 3.37 3.69 -5.33
C VAL A 133 2.98 4.97 -6.04
N LYS A 134 1.70 5.09 -6.42
CA LYS A 134 1.15 6.24 -7.14
C LYS A 134 -0.37 6.28 -7.06
N ASN A 135 -0.93 7.46 -7.34
CA ASN A 135 -2.36 7.64 -7.57
C ASN A 135 -2.61 7.88 -9.07
N ILE A 136 -3.65 7.26 -9.63
CA ILE A 136 -4.02 7.39 -11.04
C ILE A 136 -5.48 7.85 -11.11
N THR A 137 -5.73 8.98 -11.79
CA THR A 137 -7.09 9.53 -12.02
C THR A 137 -7.38 9.58 -13.52
N GLY A 138 -7.81 8.44 -14.09
CA GLY A 138 -7.93 8.30 -15.54
C GLY A 138 -6.57 8.29 -16.22
N ASP A 139 -6.21 9.35 -16.93
CA ASP A 139 -4.94 9.44 -17.67
C ASP A 139 -3.83 10.20 -16.92
N LYS A 140 -4.12 10.72 -15.71
CA LYS A 140 -3.14 11.45 -14.90
C LYS A 140 -2.56 10.56 -13.82
N GLU A 141 -1.27 10.73 -13.57
CA GLU A 141 -0.55 10.04 -12.48
C GLU A 141 0.03 11.06 -11.49
N TYR A 142 -0.09 10.75 -10.21
CA TYR A 142 0.45 11.55 -9.11
C TYR A 142 1.33 10.69 -8.20
N THR A 143 2.43 11.28 -7.73
CA THR A 143 3.25 10.65 -6.67
C THR A 143 2.43 10.55 -5.40
N SER A 144 2.40 9.38 -4.79
CA SER A 144 1.73 9.16 -3.52
C SER A 144 2.59 9.65 -2.35
N SER A 145 1.96 10.32 -1.39
CA SER A 145 2.59 10.68 -0.10
C SER A 145 2.21 9.72 1.03
N LEU A 146 1.04 9.10 0.92
CA LEU A 146 0.47 8.16 1.88
C LEU A 146 -0.20 7.00 1.13
N THR A 147 -0.12 5.79 1.66
CA THR A 147 -0.82 4.61 1.12
C THR A 147 -2.30 4.88 0.90
N THR A 148 -2.94 5.53 1.87
CA THR A 148 -4.32 6.01 1.78
C THR A 148 -4.28 7.50 2.13
N PRO A 149 -4.61 8.42 1.23
CA PRO A 149 -4.61 9.86 1.45
C PRO A 149 -5.48 10.31 2.64
N ASP A 150 -5.29 11.54 3.11
CA ASP A 150 -6.25 12.19 4.01
C ASP A 150 -7.61 12.39 3.33
N SER A 151 -8.65 12.69 4.12
CA SER A 151 -10.02 12.74 3.60
C SER A 151 -10.21 13.79 2.51
N LYS A 152 -9.57 14.97 2.60
CA LYS A 152 -9.68 16.03 1.58
C LYS A 152 -9.05 15.59 0.27
N GLU A 153 -7.82 15.12 0.31
CA GLU A 153 -7.10 14.64 -0.87
C GLU A 153 -7.79 13.43 -1.51
N LEU A 154 -8.33 12.52 -0.68
CA LEU A 154 -9.07 11.35 -1.15
C LEU A 154 -10.30 11.76 -1.98
N GLN A 155 -11.12 12.69 -1.47
CA GLN A 155 -12.31 13.17 -2.18
C GLN A 155 -11.95 13.98 -3.43
N ARG A 156 -10.85 14.73 -3.40
CA ARG A 156 -10.31 15.42 -4.58
C ARG A 156 -9.95 14.44 -5.69
N LEU A 157 -9.24 13.35 -5.35
CA LEU A 157 -8.87 12.31 -6.31
C LEU A 157 -10.11 11.61 -6.88
N TYR A 158 -11.12 11.32 -6.05
CA TYR A 158 -12.38 10.74 -6.53
C TYR A 158 -13.11 11.67 -7.50
N ALA A 159 -13.16 12.97 -7.19
CA ALA A 159 -13.78 13.96 -8.10
C ALA A 159 -13.07 13.98 -9.47
N GLU A 160 -11.74 13.99 -9.49
CA GLU A 160 -10.98 13.90 -10.74
C GLU A 160 -11.21 12.59 -11.49
N MET A 161 -11.36 11.45 -10.80
CA MET A 161 -11.70 10.17 -11.43
C MET A 161 -13.08 10.22 -12.08
N VAL A 162 -14.07 10.82 -11.42
CA VAL A 162 -15.42 11.03 -11.98
C VAL A 162 -15.34 11.90 -13.23
N ASP A 163 -14.65 13.04 -13.15
CA ASP A 163 -14.50 13.97 -14.28
C ASP A 163 -13.75 13.32 -15.45
N SER A 164 -12.82 12.43 -15.17
CA SER A 164 -12.10 11.64 -16.17
C SER A 164 -12.93 10.49 -16.76
N GLY A 165 -14.15 10.24 -16.24
CA GLY A 165 -15.02 9.16 -16.71
C GLY A 165 -14.62 7.77 -16.19
N CYS A 166 -13.90 7.67 -15.07
CA CYS A 166 -13.65 6.40 -14.42
C CYS A 166 -14.96 5.81 -13.87
N LYS A 167 -15.12 4.50 -14.03
CA LYS A 167 -16.24 3.74 -13.46
C LYS A 167 -15.91 3.19 -12.08
N TYR A 168 -14.65 2.83 -11.86
CA TYR A 168 -14.15 2.23 -10.62
C TYR A 168 -13.01 3.06 -10.04
N CYS A 169 -12.88 3.02 -8.71
CA CYS A 169 -11.66 3.35 -8.01
C CYS A 169 -11.19 2.11 -7.23
N ILE A 170 -9.96 1.71 -7.47
CA ILE A 170 -9.27 0.62 -6.76
C ILE A 170 -8.31 1.27 -5.78
N MET A 171 -8.37 0.92 -4.48
CA MET A 171 -7.51 1.58 -3.52
C MET A 171 -6.98 0.69 -2.41
N GLU A 172 -5.76 1.00 -1.98
CA GLU A 172 -5.19 0.46 -0.76
C GLU A 172 -5.81 1.17 0.45
N VAL A 173 -6.35 0.39 1.40
CA VAL A 173 -6.93 0.91 2.64
C VAL A 173 -6.09 0.45 3.82
N SER A 174 -5.26 1.35 4.35
CA SER A 174 -4.37 1.08 5.47
C SER A 174 -5.12 1.06 6.80
N SER A 175 -4.62 0.31 7.78
CA SER A 175 -5.19 0.25 9.12
C SER A 175 -5.19 1.62 9.83
N GLN A 176 -4.15 2.44 9.59
CA GLN A 176 -4.09 3.80 10.11
C GLN A 176 -5.20 4.67 9.51
N ALA A 177 -5.49 4.55 8.20
CA ALA A 177 -6.56 5.30 7.55
C ALA A 177 -7.93 4.93 8.13
N LEU A 178 -8.17 3.63 8.35
CA LEU A 178 -9.39 3.14 9.00
C LEU A 178 -9.51 3.58 10.47
N ALA A 179 -8.40 3.56 11.21
CA ALA A 179 -8.38 4.03 12.60
C ALA A 179 -8.58 5.54 12.71
N GLN A 180 -8.11 6.30 11.72
CA GLN A 180 -8.22 7.76 11.66
C GLN A 180 -9.50 8.26 10.99
N GLY A 181 -10.39 7.37 10.52
CA GLY A 181 -11.64 7.76 9.87
C GLY A 181 -11.48 8.42 8.50
N ARG A 182 -10.32 8.25 7.81
CA ARG A 182 -10.09 8.92 6.52
C ARG A 182 -11.07 8.50 5.42
N VAL A 183 -11.67 7.32 5.56
CA VAL A 183 -12.63 6.73 4.62
C VAL A 183 -14.07 6.65 5.16
N ASP A 184 -14.35 7.27 6.33
CA ASP A 184 -15.68 7.17 6.97
C ASP A 184 -16.82 7.79 6.11
N GLY A 185 -16.46 8.71 5.18
CA GLY A 185 -17.40 9.25 4.18
C GLY A 185 -17.56 8.39 2.92
N CYS A 186 -16.98 7.18 2.88
CA CYS A 186 -17.03 6.28 1.73
C CYS A 186 -17.85 5.03 2.02
N HIS A 187 -18.37 4.40 0.96
CA HIS A 187 -18.96 3.07 0.99
C HIS A 187 -18.34 2.25 -0.16
N PHE A 188 -17.91 1.02 0.13
CA PHE A 188 -17.20 0.19 -0.83
C PHE A 188 -18.13 -0.86 -1.46
N ASP A 189 -18.11 -0.99 -2.79
CA ASP A 189 -18.82 -2.08 -3.47
C ASP A 189 -18.15 -3.44 -3.13
N ILE A 190 -16.82 -3.47 -3.09
CA ILE A 190 -16.04 -4.66 -2.77
C ILE A 190 -14.90 -4.28 -1.80
N ALA A 191 -14.75 -5.05 -0.73
CA ALA A 191 -13.63 -4.97 0.19
C ALA A 191 -12.87 -6.30 0.22
N LEU A 192 -11.54 -6.27 0.06
CA LEU A 192 -10.70 -7.47 0.06
C LEU A 192 -9.74 -7.47 1.24
N PHE A 193 -9.67 -8.62 1.93
CA PHE A 193 -8.68 -8.95 2.94
C PHE A 193 -7.62 -9.88 2.40
N THR A 194 -6.36 -9.46 2.45
CA THR A 194 -5.23 -10.27 1.98
C THR A 194 -4.65 -11.16 3.08
N ASN A 195 -4.22 -10.59 4.19
CA ASN A 195 -3.61 -11.28 5.34
C ASN A 195 -3.42 -10.34 6.53
N LEU A 196 -3.14 -10.92 7.71
CA LEU A 196 -2.77 -10.19 8.91
C LEU A 196 -1.55 -10.84 9.58
N THR A 197 -0.43 -10.12 9.58
CA THR A 197 0.79 -10.47 10.31
C THR A 197 1.22 -9.31 11.20
N GLN A 198 2.19 -9.51 12.08
CA GLN A 198 2.62 -8.49 13.02
C GLN A 198 3.23 -7.29 12.31
N ASP A 199 2.57 -6.14 12.40
CA ASP A 199 3.05 -4.87 11.89
C ASP A 199 2.35 -3.71 12.63
N HIS A 200 2.90 -2.50 12.57
CA HIS A 200 2.28 -1.26 13.09
C HIS A 200 1.80 -1.32 14.55
N LEU A 201 2.41 -2.15 15.42
CA LEU A 201 2.06 -2.21 16.84
C LEU A 201 2.49 -0.95 17.61
N ASP A 202 3.46 -0.22 17.10
CA ASP A 202 3.83 1.13 17.57
C ASP A 202 2.65 2.11 17.49
N TYR A 203 1.77 1.96 16.51
CA TYR A 203 0.57 2.77 16.31
C TYR A 203 -0.67 2.18 17.02
N HIS A 204 -0.94 0.89 16.83
CA HIS A 204 -2.17 0.24 17.32
C HIS A 204 -2.08 -0.26 18.76
N GLY A 205 -0.88 -0.35 19.33
CA GLY A 205 -0.61 -0.84 20.69
C GLY A 205 -0.71 -2.37 20.82
N THR A 206 -1.81 -2.96 20.34
CA THR A 206 -2.02 -4.42 20.37
C THR A 206 -2.39 -4.98 19.00
N PHE A 207 -2.20 -6.29 18.84
CA PHE A 207 -2.55 -6.99 17.61
C PHE A 207 -4.08 -7.02 17.38
N GLU A 208 -4.85 -7.13 18.45
CA GLU A 208 -6.31 -7.09 18.40
C GLU A 208 -6.84 -5.75 17.91
N ASN A 209 -6.25 -4.63 18.36
CA ASN A 209 -6.60 -3.30 17.88
C ASN A 209 -6.25 -3.14 16.40
N TYR A 210 -5.13 -3.71 15.97
CA TYR A 210 -4.72 -3.73 14.56
C TYR A 210 -5.71 -4.52 13.69
N ALA A 211 -6.13 -5.71 14.14
CA ALA A 211 -7.16 -6.51 13.47
C ALA A 211 -8.50 -5.77 13.40
N ARG A 212 -8.96 -5.20 14.52
CA ARG A 212 -10.22 -4.42 14.59
C ARG A 212 -10.17 -3.19 13.67
N ALA A 213 -9.02 -2.52 13.57
CA ALA A 213 -8.88 -1.39 12.65
C ALA A 213 -9.12 -1.80 11.19
N LYS A 214 -8.55 -2.93 10.74
CA LYS A 214 -8.76 -3.44 9.38
C LYS A 214 -10.19 -3.91 9.15
N ARG A 215 -10.79 -4.54 10.16
CA ARG A 215 -12.17 -5.02 10.11
C ARG A 215 -13.17 -3.92 9.73
N LYS A 216 -12.95 -2.67 10.15
CA LYS A 216 -13.83 -1.53 9.83
C LYS A 216 -14.13 -1.40 8.33
N LEU A 217 -13.20 -1.81 7.44
CA LEU A 217 -13.44 -1.77 6.00
C LEU A 217 -14.63 -2.64 5.59
N PHE A 218 -14.82 -3.78 6.26
CA PHE A 218 -15.89 -4.74 5.96
C PHE A 218 -17.24 -4.34 6.57
N GLU A 219 -17.25 -3.38 7.49
CA GLU A 219 -18.45 -2.78 8.06
C GLU A 219 -19.08 -1.72 7.12
N ILE A 220 -18.31 -1.24 6.14
CA ILE A 220 -18.69 -0.18 5.19
C ILE A 220 -18.63 -0.67 3.73
N CYS A 221 -18.89 -1.96 3.47
CA CYS A 221 -18.91 -2.52 2.13
C CYS A 221 -20.17 -3.35 1.85
N ASP A 222 -20.48 -3.53 0.56
CA ASP A 222 -21.56 -4.43 0.10
C ASP A 222 -21.10 -5.89 0.01
N THR A 223 -19.85 -6.10 -0.35
CA THR A 223 -19.26 -7.43 -0.57
C THR A 223 -17.86 -7.51 0.04
N ALA A 224 -17.67 -8.46 0.94
CA ALA A 224 -16.37 -8.80 1.51
C ALA A 224 -15.74 -10.00 0.79
N VAL A 225 -14.46 -9.90 0.42
CA VAL A 225 -13.66 -10.97 -0.17
C VAL A 225 -12.53 -11.31 0.80
N ILE A 226 -12.55 -12.51 1.36
CA ILE A 226 -11.74 -12.88 2.52
C ILE A 226 -10.79 -14.02 2.19
N ASN A 227 -9.51 -13.83 2.44
CA ASN A 227 -8.54 -14.92 2.41
C ASN A 227 -8.79 -15.87 3.60
N ALA A 228 -9.38 -17.02 3.32
CA ALA A 228 -9.74 -18.01 4.34
C ALA A 228 -8.55 -18.78 4.92
N ASP A 229 -7.38 -18.72 4.27
CA ASP A 229 -6.16 -19.35 4.75
C ASP A 229 -5.44 -18.52 5.83
N ASP A 230 -5.87 -17.29 6.08
CA ASP A 230 -5.33 -16.44 7.14
C ASP A 230 -6.02 -16.75 8.48
N GLU A 231 -5.24 -16.88 9.55
CA GLU A 231 -5.73 -17.22 10.89
C GLU A 231 -6.77 -16.20 11.42
N TYR A 232 -6.69 -14.94 10.97
CA TYR A 232 -7.58 -13.85 11.38
C TYR A 232 -8.77 -13.65 10.44
N ALA A 233 -8.97 -14.52 9.45
CA ALA A 233 -10.15 -14.46 8.59
C ALA A 233 -11.46 -14.42 9.39
N HIS A 234 -11.55 -15.21 10.46
CA HIS A 234 -12.72 -15.25 11.34
C HIS A 234 -13.03 -13.90 12.00
N VAL A 235 -12.00 -13.11 12.36
CA VAL A 235 -12.18 -11.75 12.93
C VAL A 235 -12.76 -10.81 11.89
N MET A 236 -12.37 -10.98 10.62
CA MET A 236 -12.82 -10.10 9.54
C MET A 236 -14.29 -10.34 9.16
N VAL A 237 -14.81 -11.57 9.35
CA VAL A 237 -16.17 -11.95 8.91
C VAL A 237 -17.24 -11.97 10.01
N ASP A 238 -16.83 -11.88 11.29
CA ASP A 238 -17.79 -12.02 12.39
C ASP A 238 -18.90 -10.96 12.32
N SER A 239 -20.16 -11.43 12.25
CA SER A 239 -21.37 -10.59 12.30
C SER A 239 -21.40 -9.44 11.28
N LEU A 240 -20.84 -9.62 10.06
CA LEU A 240 -20.88 -8.61 9.02
C LEU A 240 -22.26 -8.43 8.41
N PRO A 241 -22.65 -7.20 8.05
CA PRO A 241 -23.94 -6.92 7.40
C PRO A 241 -23.92 -7.17 5.87
N CYS A 242 -22.75 -7.47 5.30
CA CYS A 242 -22.53 -7.58 3.85
C CYS A 242 -22.45 -9.05 3.38
N LYS A 243 -22.43 -9.26 2.06
CA LYS A 243 -22.14 -10.57 1.47
C LYS A 243 -20.66 -10.92 1.67
N VAL A 244 -20.39 -12.16 2.06
CA VAL A 244 -19.03 -12.66 2.24
C VAL A 244 -18.73 -13.73 1.20
N TYR A 245 -17.62 -13.54 0.49
CA TYR A 245 -17.01 -14.55 -0.36
C TYR A 245 -15.62 -14.89 0.15
N THR A 246 -15.29 -16.16 0.14
CA THR A 246 -14.02 -16.69 0.62
C THR A 246 -13.14 -17.18 -0.52
N PHE A 247 -11.84 -17.00 -0.38
CA PHE A 247 -10.87 -17.61 -1.28
C PHE A 247 -9.71 -18.24 -0.51
N GLY A 248 -9.11 -19.31 -1.05
CA GLY A 248 -8.02 -20.01 -0.39
C GLY A 248 -7.30 -21.01 -1.28
N VAL A 249 -6.13 -21.44 -0.82
CA VAL A 249 -5.27 -22.46 -1.43
C VAL A 249 -5.29 -23.74 -0.60
N LYS A 250 -5.34 -23.58 0.74
CA LYS A 250 -5.25 -24.67 1.73
C LYS A 250 -6.61 -25.04 2.31
N THR A 251 -7.44 -24.04 2.57
CA THR A 251 -8.75 -24.21 3.18
C THR A 251 -9.74 -24.80 2.17
N ASP A 252 -10.37 -25.90 2.54
CA ASP A 252 -11.42 -26.52 1.73
C ASP A 252 -12.76 -25.77 1.89
N ASN A 253 -13.66 -25.94 0.92
CA ASN A 253 -15.00 -25.31 0.89
C ASN A 253 -15.00 -23.77 0.85
N THR A 254 -14.02 -23.17 0.19
CA THR A 254 -14.04 -21.75 -0.16
C THR A 254 -14.83 -21.54 -1.45
N ASP A 255 -15.41 -20.33 -1.63
CA ASP A 255 -16.15 -19.98 -2.85
C ASP A 255 -15.24 -19.96 -4.07
N PHE A 256 -13.96 -19.60 -3.86
CA PHE A 256 -12.92 -19.61 -4.86
C PHE A 256 -11.68 -20.35 -4.32
N SER A 257 -11.16 -21.30 -5.05
CA SER A 257 -9.98 -22.05 -4.60
C SER A 257 -8.90 -22.12 -5.68
N ALA A 258 -7.63 -22.13 -5.24
CA ALA A 258 -6.52 -22.41 -6.14
C ALA A 258 -6.05 -23.87 -5.95
N LYS A 259 -5.96 -24.62 -7.04
CA LYS A 259 -5.45 -25.99 -7.06
C LYS A 259 -4.30 -26.12 -8.05
N ASN A 260 -3.55 -27.23 -7.98
CA ASN A 260 -2.42 -27.50 -8.86
C ASN A 260 -1.37 -26.38 -8.87
N VAL A 261 -1.11 -25.76 -7.71
CA VAL A 261 -0.18 -24.65 -7.57
C VAL A 261 1.25 -25.12 -7.83
N LYS A 262 1.92 -24.46 -8.78
CA LYS A 262 3.35 -24.61 -9.09
C LYS A 262 4.02 -23.26 -9.00
N CYS A 263 5.10 -23.18 -8.27
CA CYS A 263 5.90 -21.96 -8.11
C CYS A 263 7.27 -22.17 -8.77
N PHE A 264 7.73 -21.17 -9.52
CA PHE A 264 9.01 -21.12 -10.21
C PHE A 264 9.77 -19.86 -9.77
N SER A 265 11.05 -19.77 -10.10
CA SER A 265 11.89 -18.62 -9.74
C SER A 265 11.44 -17.29 -10.39
N ASP A 266 10.65 -17.34 -11.48
CA ASP A 266 10.17 -16.19 -12.25
C ASP A 266 8.65 -16.10 -12.37
N SER A 267 7.90 -17.13 -11.95
CA SER A 267 6.46 -17.22 -12.21
C SER A 267 5.73 -18.13 -11.23
N VAL A 268 4.39 -18.07 -11.26
CA VAL A 268 3.52 -19.05 -10.62
C VAL A 268 2.44 -19.53 -11.58
N GLN A 269 2.04 -20.79 -11.44
CA GLN A 269 0.94 -21.43 -12.19
C GLN A 269 -0.04 -22.06 -11.23
N TYR A 270 -1.34 -21.88 -11.48
CA TYR A 270 -2.39 -22.55 -10.70
C TYR A 270 -3.70 -22.60 -11.48
N GLU A 271 -4.63 -23.41 -11.04
CA GLU A 271 -6.01 -23.45 -11.51
C GLU A 271 -6.91 -22.73 -10.51
N LEU A 272 -7.59 -21.67 -10.98
CA LEU A 272 -8.62 -20.98 -10.20
C LEU A 272 -9.96 -21.70 -10.43
N LEU A 273 -10.55 -22.18 -9.35
CA LEU A 273 -11.84 -22.87 -9.35
C LEU A 273 -12.90 -21.96 -8.71
N THR A 274 -14.04 -21.90 -9.36
CA THR A 274 -15.30 -21.37 -8.82
C THR A 274 -16.34 -22.49 -8.83
N PRO A 275 -17.54 -22.31 -8.26
CA PRO A 275 -18.59 -23.31 -8.36
C PRO A 275 -18.92 -23.75 -9.81
N ASP A 276 -18.80 -22.83 -10.77
CA ASP A 276 -19.25 -23.05 -12.16
C ASP A 276 -18.11 -23.07 -13.18
N ASN A 277 -16.89 -22.63 -12.82
CA ASN A 277 -15.80 -22.41 -13.79
C ASN A 277 -14.44 -22.87 -13.27
N ILE A 278 -13.57 -23.23 -14.20
CA ILE A 278 -12.15 -23.55 -13.95
C ILE A 278 -11.31 -22.79 -14.97
N GLY A 279 -10.32 -21.99 -14.47
CA GLY A 279 -9.40 -21.24 -15.32
C GLY A 279 -7.95 -21.45 -14.92
N ARG A 280 -7.05 -21.66 -15.90
CA ARG A 280 -5.62 -21.79 -15.64
C ARG A 280 -4.93 -20.45 -15.73
N ILE A 281 -4.28 -20.04 -14.64
CA ILE A 281 -3.48 -18.82 -14.53
C ILE A 281 -2.00 -19.18 -14.58
N ASN A 282 -1.26 -18.44 -15.41
CA ASN A 282 0.21 -18.47 -15.46
C ASN A 282 0.69 -17.02 -15.44
N ILE A 283 1.17 -16.54 -14.29
CA ILE A 283 1.58 -15.15 -14.10
C ILE A 283 3.10 -15.08 -13.84
N LYS A 284 3.77 -14.18 -14.57
CA LYS A 284 5.23 -13.95 -14.47
C LYS A 284 5.57 -13.05 -13.27
N ILE A 285 5.23 -13.50 -12.09
CA ILE A 285 5.60 -12.91 -10.81
C ILE A 285 5.89 -14.08 -9.87
N PRO A 286 7.11 -14.22 -9.35
CA PRO A 286 7.46 -15.36 -8.50
C PRO A 286 6.86 -15.23 -7.09
N GLY A 287 6.97 -16.33 -6.33
CA GLY A 287 6.59 -16.39 -4.93
C GLY A 287 5.13 -16.83 -4.70
N ARG A 288 4.95 -17.69 -3.68
CA ARG A 288 3.63 -18.27 -3.35
C ARG A 288 2.56 -17.23 -2.99
N PHE A 289 2.97 -16.08 -2.41
CA PHE A 289 2.05 -14.96 -2.12
C PHE A 289 1.39 -14.39 -3.40
N THR A 290 2.02 -14.56 -4.57
CA THR A 290 1.45 -14.14 -5.85
C THR A 290 0.17 -14.90 -6.18
N VAL A 291 0.06 -16.18 -5.78
CA VAL A 291 -1.17 -16.95 -5.94
C VAL A 291 -2.33 -16.27 -5.20
N TYR A 292 -2.13 -15.90 -3.93
CA TYR A 292 -3.16 -15.21 -3.14
C TYR A 292 -3.51 -13.83 -3.68
N ASN A 293 -2.50 -13.02 -4.03
CA ASN A 293 -2.71 -11.66 -4.53
C ASN A 293 -3.43 -11.67 -5.89
N SER A 294 -3.02 -12.55 -6.81
CA SER A 294 -3.63 -12.67 -8.14
C SER A 294 -5.01 -13.31 -8.08
N MET A 295 -5.21 -14.28 -7.21
CA MET A 295 -6.53 -14.88 -6.96
C MET A 295 -7.49 -13.85 -6.37
N GLY A 296 -7.09 -13.12 -5.32
CA GLY A 296 -7.90 -12.05 -4.75
C GLY A 296 -8.26 -10.97 -5.77
N ALA A 297 -7.32 -10.59 -6.64
CA ALA A 297 -7.57 -9.65 -7.72
C ALA A 297 -8.56 -10.20 -8.75
N ALA A 298 -8.42 -11.46 -9.17
CA ALA A 298 -9.35 -12.11 -10.08
C ALA A 298 -10.76 -12.19 -9.50
N VAL A 299 -10.90 -12.58 -8.23
CA VAL A 299 -12.18 -12.67 -7.52
C VAL A 299 -12.86 -11.29 -7.49
N CYS A 300 -12.13 -10.23 -7.12
CA CYS A 300 -12.70 -8.87 -7.14
C CYS A 300 -13.18 -8.47 -8.54
N ALA A 301 -12.43 -8.79 -9.59
CA ALA A 301 -12.82 -8.46 -10.97
C ALA A 301 -14.07 -9.24 -11.43
N VAL A 302 -14.16 -10.52 -11.11
CA VAL A 302 -15.35 -11.36 -11.41
C VAL A 302 -16.57 -10.84 -10.65
N LEU A 303 -16.45 -10.54 -9.36
CA LEU A 303 -17.54 -9.99 -8.54
C LEU A 303 -17.94 -8.56 -8.99
N ALA A 304 -17.02 -7.81 -9.60
CA ALA A 304 -17.32 -6.53 -10.24
C ALA A 304 -18.08 -6.69 -11.57
N GLY A 305 -18.32 -7.93 -12.02
CA GLY A 305 -19.09 -8.28 -13.22
C GLY A 305 -18.24 -8.48 -14.49
N ALA A 306 -16.93 -8.65 -14.35
CA ALA A 306 -16.07 -9.01 -15.49
C ALA A 306 -16.26 -10.49 -15.87
N ASP A 307 -16.14 -10.79 -17.17
CA ASP A 307 -16.22 -12.16 -17.68
C ASP A 307 -15.04 -13.01 -17.18
N PHE A 308 -15.32 -14.23 -16.71
CA PHE A 308 -14.34 -15.09 -16.05
C PHE A 308 -13.13 -15.39 -16.94
N ASP A 309 -13.34 -15.84 -18.19
CA ASP A 309 -12.24 -16.23 -19.09
C ASP A 309 -11.38 -15.00 -19.45
N SER A 310 -12.01 -13.86 -19.63
CA SER A 310 -11.33 -12.58 -19.84
C SER A 310 -10.46 -12.18 -18.65
N VAL A 311 -10.96 -12.38 -17.42
CA VAL A 311 -10.19 -12.16 -16.18
C VAL A 311 -8.98 -13.09 -16.11
N ILE A 312 -9.15 -14.41 -16.36
CA ILE A 312 -8.06 -15.39 -16.36
C ILE A 312 -6.97 -15.01 -17.35
N SER A 313 -7.36 -14.61 -18.56
CA SER A 313 -6.43 -14.14 -19.59
C SER A 313 -5.70 -12.86 -19.17
N ALA A 314 -6.41 -11.88 -18.59
CA ALA A 314 -5.83 -10.61 -18.16
C ALA A 314 -4.85 -10.78 -17.01
N VAL A 315 -5.17 -11.64 -16.00
CA VAL A 315 -4.26 -11.96 -14.90
C VAL A 315 -2.97 -12.58 -15.43
N SER A 316 -3.09 -13.58 -16.34
CA SER A 316 -1.93 -14.27 -16.90
C SER A 316 -1.01 -13.33 -17.72
N GLN A 317 -1.53 -12.25 -18.25
CA GLN A 317 -0.76 -11.24 -18.98
C GLN A 317 -0.25 -10.08 -18.11
N SER A 318 -0.53 -10.10 -16.82
CA SER A 318 -0.08 -9.04 -15.89
C SER A 318 1.42 -9.11 -15.65
N LYS A 319 2.08 -7.95 -15.69
CA LYS A 319 3.55 -7.82 -15.55
C LYS A 319 4.04 -7.58 -14.12
N GLY A 320 3.16 -7.65 -13.13
CA GLY A 320 3.55 -7.30 -11.76
C GLY A 320 3.52 -5.81 -11.48
N VAL A 321 4.06 -5.43 -10.35
CA VAL A 321 4.09 -4.05 -9.85
C VAL A 321 5.54 -3.58 -9.79
N PRO A 322 5.87 -2.39 -10.30
CA PRO A 322 7.21 -1.86 -10.19
C PRO A 322 7.73 -1.91 -8.74
N GLY A 323 8.87 -2.56 -8.54
CA GLY A 323 9.51 -2.69 -7.24
C GLY A 323 8.81 -3.58 -6.22
N ARG A 324 7.97 -4.52 -6.65
CA ARG A 324 7.34 -5.54 -5.80
C ARG A 324 7.60 -6.93 -6.41
N VAL A 325 8.70 -7.55 -5.99
CA VAL A 325 9.23 -8.79 -6.57
C VAL A 325 9.23 -8.72 -8.10
N GLU A 326 9.65 -7.58 -8.60
CA GLU A 326 9.68 -7.27 -10.03
C GLU A 326 10.81 -8.06 -10.70
N VAL A 327 10.46 -8.91 -11.63
CA VAL A 327 11.44 -9.63 -12.47
C VAL A 327 12.00 -8.63 -13.48
N VAL A 328 13.32 -8.43 -13.44
CA VAL A 328 14.04 -7.65 -14.45
C VAL A 328 14.40 -8.59 -15.60
N ASP A 329 14.02 -8.21 -16.82
CA ASP A 329 14.36 -8.97 -18.03
C ASP A 329 15.86 -8.76 -18.36
N THR A 330 16.64 -9.84 -18.24
CA THR A 330 18.11 -9.77 -18.34
C THR A 330 18.69 -10.66 -19.43
N ASP A 331 17.91 -11.54 -20.04
CA ASP A 331 18.40 -12.59 -20.97
C ASP A 331 19.54 -13.47 -20.37
N THR A 332 19.62 -13.54 -19.01
CA THR A 332 20.60 -14.38 -18.31
C THR A 332 20.00 -15.71 -17.87
N ASP A 333 20.84 -16.65 -17.48
CA ASP A 333 20.45 -17.96 -16.92
C ASP A 333 20.16 -17.92 -15.41
N TYR A 334 20.22 -16.73 -14.79
CA TYR A 334 19.80 -16.42 -13.42
C TYR A 334 18.73 -15.32 -13.42
N THR A 335 17.96 -15.23 -12.34
CA THR A 335 16.87 -14.25 -12.21
C THR A 335 17.34 -13.03 -11.42
N VAL A 336 17.04 -11.81 -11.90
CA VAL A 336 17.23 -10.56 -11.13
C VAL A 336 15.86 -10.03 -10.71
N LEU A 337 15.71 -9.76 -9.40
CA LEU A 337 14.47 -9.26 -8.80
C LEU A 337 14.72 -7.92 -8.11
N ILE A 338 13.79 -6.99 -8.25
CA ILE A 338 13.77 -5.72 -7.50
C ILE A 338 12.58 -5.75 -6.54
N ASP A 339 12.83 -5.44 -5.24
CA ASP A 339 11.78 -5.38 -4.23
C ASP A 339 11.94 -4.20 -3.27
N TYR A 340 10.82 -3.71 -2.75
CA TYR A 340 10.76 -2.60 -1.80
C TYR A 340 10.97 -3.04 -0.34
N ALA A 341 11.28 -4.30 -0.06
CA ALA A 341 11.51 -4.80 1.29
C ALA A 341 12.65 -4.04 1.98
N HIS A 342 12.30 -3.14 2.90
CA HIS A 342 13.19 -2.24 3.64
C HIS A 342 12.96 -2.31 5.16
N SER A 343 12.31 -3.37 5.62
CA SER A 343 12.04 -3.70 7.02
C SER A 343 12.44 -5.14 7.31
N PRO A 344 12.66 -5.52 8.59
CA PRO A 344 12.93 -6.90 8.96
C PRO A 344 11.91 -7.87 8.38
N ASP A 345 10.63 -7.67 8.66
CA ASP A 345 9.54 -8.57 8.22
C ASP A 345 9.41 -8.61 6.68
N GLY A 346 9.62 -7.47 6.01
CA GLY A 346 9.61 -7.41 4.54
C GLY A 346 10.70 -8.29 3.92
N LEU A 347 11.93 -8.22 4.44
CA LEU A 347 13.06 -9.03 3.99
C LEU A 347 12.85 -10.51 4.30
N GLU A 348 12.36 -10.83 5.50
CA GLU A 348 12.06 -12.21 5.88
C GLU A 348 11.03 -12.84 4.95
N ASN A 349 9.93 -12.13 4.70
CA ASN A 349 8.85 -12.61 3.83
C ASN A 349 9.32 -12.83 2.39
N VAL A 350 10.05 -11.87 1.81
CA VAL A 350 10.49 -12.00 0.40
C VAL A 350 11.54 -13.10 0.24
N ILE A 351 12.56 -13.16 1.11
CA ILE A 351 13.63 -14.16 0.99
C ILE A 351 13.10 -15.56 1.27
N SER A 352 12.25 -15.74 2.31
CA SER A 352 11.64 -17.03 2.63
C SER A 352 10.76 -17.53 1.47
N SER A 353 9.96 -16.64 0.88
CA SER A 353 9.13 -17.02 -0.28
C SER A 353 9.97 -17.39 -1.50
N LEU A 354 11.07 -16.69 -1.76
CA LEU A 354 11.99 -17.03 -2.83
C LEU A 354 12.70 -18.37 -2.58
N ARG A 355 13.03 -18.66 -1.31
CA ARG A 355 13.66 -19.92 -0.92
C ARG A 355 12.79 -21.13 -1.24
N GLU A 356 11.47 -21.02 -1.12
CA GLU A 356 10.53 -22.10 -1.46
C GLU A 356 10.58 -22.48 -2.96
N THR A 357 11.07 -21.58 -3.82
CA THR A 357 10.97 -21.68 -5.28
C THR A 357 12.31 -21.64 -6.00
N THR A 358 13.41 -21.46 -5.26
CA THR A 358 14.77 -21.32 -5.81
C THR A 358 15.62 -22.51 -5.40
N ASP A 359 16.01 -23.34 -6.39
CA ASP A 359 16.97 -24.43 -6.18
C ASP A 359 18.42 -23.92 -6.09
N GLY A 360 18.69 -22.78 -6.74
CA GLY A 360 19.97 -22.08 -6.71
C GLY A 360 20.20 -21.24 -5.46
N ARG A 361 21.23 -20.41 -5.50
CA ARG A 361 21.55 -19.50 -4.41
C ARG A 361 20.69 -18.24 -4.47
N ILE A 362 20.36 -17.70 -3.31
CA ILE A 362 19.77 -16.37 -3.16
C ILE A 362 20.88 -15.39 -2.77
N ILE A 363 21.16 -14.45 -3.67
CA ILE A 363 22.15 -13.39 -3.51
C ILE A 363 21.38 -12.08 -3.22
N THR A 364 21.40 -11.61 -1.98
CA THR A 364 20.60 -10.44 -1.57
C THR A 364 21.46 -9.20 -1.46
N VAL A 365 21.19 -8.19 -2.27
CA VAL A 365 21.76 -6.84 -2.18
C VAL A 365 20.79 -5.98 -1.37
N PHE A 366 21.22 -5.44 -0.22
CA PHE A 366 20.35 -4.64 0.63
C PHE A 366 21.12 -3.59 1.42
N GLY A 367 20.40 -2.57 1.87
CA GLY A 367 20.90 -1.51 2.74
C GLY A 367 19.81 -0.96 3.64
N CYS A 368 20.19 -0.04 4.53
CA CYS A 368 19.28 0.65 5.42
C CYS A 368 19.30 2.16 5.18
N GLY A 369 18.14 2.81 5.36
CA GLY A 369 18.05 4.27 5.29
C GLY A 369 18.66 4.96 6.51
N GLY A 370 19.32 6.10 6.28
CA GLY A 370 19.71 7.05 7.33
C GLY A 370 18.53 7.88 7.82
N ASP A 371 18.68 8.54 8.98
CA ASP A 371 17.66 9.36 9.65
C ASP A 371 16.35 8.58 9.87
N ARG A 372 16.49 7.31 10.24
CA ARG A 372 15.41 6.35 10.48
C ARG A 372 15.73 5.51 11.73
N ASP A 373 14.78 4.67 12.14
CA ASP A 373 14.95 3.77 13.27
C ASP A 373 16.18 2.88 13.10
N ARG A 374 17.22 3.14 13.91
CA ARG A 374 18.49 2.43 13.88
C ARG A 374 18.38 1.00 14.42
N THR A 375 17.36 0.72 15.26
CA THR A 375 17.19 -0.60 15.88
C THR A 375 16.82 -1.69 14.87
N LYS A 376 16.30 -1.32 13.69
CA LYS A 376 16.02 -2.24 12.59
C LYS A 376 17.29 -2.76 11.90
N ARG A 377 18.39 -1.96 11.87
CA ARG A 377 19.59 -2.26 11.09
C ARG A 377 20.19 -3.63 11.41
N PRO A 378 20.52 -3.95 12.67
CA PRO A 378 21.03 -5.27 13.02
C PRO A 378 20.01 -6.39 12.83
N LYS A 379 18.70 -6.11 12.98
CA LYS A 379 17.64 -7.10 12.73
C LYS A 379 17.57 -7.48 11.25
N MET A 380 17.62 -6.49 10.35
CA MET A 380 17.66 -6.70 8.91
C MET A 380 18.92 -7.49 8.50
N GLY A 381 20.08 -7.12 9.09
CA GLY A 381 21.33 -7.85 8.87
C GLY A 381 21.22 -9.32 9.28
N LYS A 382 20.66 -9.60 10.47
CA LYS A 382 20.44 -10.96 10.96
C LYS A 382 19.56 -11.79 10.01
N ILE A 383 18.43 -11.24 9.58
CA ILE A 383 17.47 -11.94 8.71
C ILE A 383 18.11 -12.29 7.36
N VAL A 384 18.73 -11.30 6.70
CA VAL A 384 19.40 -11.58 5.42
C VAL A 384 20.56 -12.55 5.60
N GLY A 385 21.33 -12.41 6.68
CA GLY A 385 22.43 -13.30 6.98
C GLY A 385 22.03 -14.75 7.29
N ASP A 386 20.84 -14.96 7.83
CA ASP A 386 20.33 -16.30 8.17
C ASP A 386 19.61 -16.98 6.97
N LEU A 387 18.98 -16.20 6.07
CA LEU A 387 18.09 -16.71 5.01
C LEU A 387 18.72 -16.70 3.61
N ALA A 388 19.60 -15.75 3.30
CA ALA A 388 20.30 -15.70 2.02
C ALA A 388 21.56 -16.58 2.02
N ASP A 389 22.04 -16.97 0.83
CA ASP A 389 23.34 -17.67 0.70
C ASP A 389 24.49 -16.66 0.63
N ILE A 390 24.26 -15.53 -0.02
CA ILE A 390 25.20 -14.42 -0.11
C ILE A 390 24.48 -13.12 0.21
N ALA A 391 25.03 -12.37 1.16
CA ALA A 391 24.54 -11.07 1.57
C ALA A 391 25.48 -9.97 1.13
N VAL A 392 25.04 -9.09 0.25
CA VAL A 392 25.81 -7.92 -0.21
C VAL A 392 25.24 -6.69 0.49
N VAL A 393 25.94 -6.24 1.54
CA VAL A 393 25.54 -5.09 2.35
C VAL A 393 26.02 -3.80 1.69
N THR A 394 25.11 -2.87 1.43
CA THR A 394 25.39 -1.63 0.69
C THR A 394 24.65 -0.43 1.26
N SER A 395 24.84 0.75 0.67
CA SER A 395 24.07 1.96 0.97
C SER A 395 22.68 1.89 0.32
N ASP A 396 21.69 2.44 1.02
CA ASP A 396 20.38 2.75 0.46
C ASP A 396 20.23 4.27 0.29
N ASN A 397 19.38 4.94 1.06
CA ASN A 397 19.27 6.40 1.17
C ASN A 397 19.95 6.87 2.47
N PRO A 398 21.25 7.17 2.50
CA PRO A 398 21.96 7.52 3.74
C PRO A 398 21.52 8.87 4.31
N ARG A 399 20.93 9.74 3.53
CA ARG A 399 20.49 11.09 3.92
C ARG A 399 21.62 11.89 4.58
N SER A 400 21.45 12.32 5.84
CA SER A 400 22.48 13.07 6.56
C SER A 400 23.53 12.18 7.24
N GLU A 401 23.28 10.86 7.38
CA GLU A 401 24.19 9.94 8.05
C GLU A 401 25.34 9.46 7.13
N ASN A 402 26.48 9.13 7.74
CA ASN A 402 27.58 8.47 7.02
C ASN A 402 27.17 7.03 6.64
N PRO A 403 27.16 6.68 5.33
CA PRO A 403 26.72 5.35 4.88
C PRO A 403 27.57 4.20 5.44
N GLU A 404 28.85 4.40 5.71
CA GLU A 404 29.72 3.39 6.31
C GLU A 404 29.29 3.03 7.74
N LEU A 405 28.79 4.02 8.52
CA LEU A 405 28.29 3.78 9.87
C LEU A 405 26.97 3.02 9.83
N ILE A 406 26.11 3.30 8.86
CA ILE A 406 24.86 2.54 8.65
C ILE A 406 25.19 1.07 8.33
N VAL A 407 26.12 0.84 7.42
CA VAL A 407 26.58 -0.52 7.06
C VAL A 407 27.16 -1.24 8.28
N LYS A 408 27.95 -0.54 9.11
CA LYS A 408 28.47 -1.11 10.35
C LYS A 408 27.37 -1.56 11.32
N ASP A 409 26.31 -0.76 11.50
CA ASP A 409 25.16 -1.11 12.33
C ASP A 409 24.45 -2.39 11.81
N VAL A 410 24.35 -2.56 10.47
CA VAL A 410 23.79 -3.78 9.87
C VAL A 410 24.66 -5.00 10.17
N LEU A 411 25.98 -4.87 10.01
CA LEU A 411 26.94 -5.96 10.23
C LEU A 411 26.97 -6.45 11.68
N GLU A 412 26.59 -5.62 12.66
CA GLU A 412 26.46 -6.07 14.05
C GLU A 412 25.46 -7.23 14.20
N GLY A 413 24.40 -7.25 13.39
CA GLY A 413 23.43 -8.35 13.38
C GLY A 413 23.89 -9.60 12.63
N MET A 414 25.02 -9.54 11.90
CA MET A 414 25.47 -10.60 11.01
C MET A 414 26.65 -11.43 11.57
N LYS A 415 27.08 -11.19 12.81
CA LYS A 415 28.28 -11.81 13.42
C LYS A 415 28.28 -13.35 13.47
N SER A 416 27.10 -13.96 13.46
CA SER A 416 26.93 -15.43 13.55
C SER A 416 25.98 -15.99 12.48
N CYS A 417 25.85 -15.32 11.34
CA CYS A 417 24.99 -15.75 10.26
C CYS A 417 25.65 -16.82 9.36
N LYS A 418 24.83 -17.43 8.51
CA LYS A 418 25.26 -18.49 7.57
C LYS A 418 25.74 -17.94 6.23
N ALA A 419 25.21 -16.77 5.83
CA ALA A 419 25.50 -16.19 4.51
C ALA A 419 26.97 -15.80 4.37
N GLN A 420 27.49 -15.90 3.15
CA GLN A 420 28.73 -15.23 2.77
C GLN A 420 28.47 -13.71 2.71
N ILE A 421 29.23 -12.91 3.46
CA ILE A 421 29.03 -11.47 3.54
C ILE A 421 30.01 -10.76 2.64
N LYS A 422 29.50 -9.85 1.80
CA LYS A 422 30.26 -8.87 1.05
C LYS A 422 29.77 -7.47 1.41
N THR A 423 30.68 -6.55 1.64
CA THR A 423 30.36 -5.15 1.91
C THR A 423 30.86 -4.27 0.77
N LEU A 424 29.98 -3.50 0.15
CA LEU A 424 30.28 -2.53 -0.90
C LEU A 424 29.36 -1.33 -0.70
N VAL A 425 29.89 -0.21 -0.19
CA VAL A 425 29.09 0.99 0.14
C VAL A 425 28.41 1.57 -1.10
N ASN A 426 29.09 1.59 -2.24
CA ASN A 426 28.51 1.99 -3.51
C ASN A 426 27.52 0.93 -4.01
N ARG A 427 26.24 1.32 -4.14
CA ARG A 427 25.18 0.38 -4.50
C ARG A 427 25.30 -0.16 -5.93
N THR A 428 25.80 0.65 -6.87
CA THR A 428 26.06 0.20 -8.24
C THR A 428 27.12 -0.91 -8.27
N GLU A 429 28.21 -0.73 -7.54
CA GLU A 429 29.26 -1.75 -7.41
C GLU A 429 28.76 -3.01 -6.68
N ALA A 430 27.84 -2.85 -5.73
CA ALA A 430 27.21 -3.97 -5.04
C ALA A 430 26.34 -4.81 -5.99
N ILE A 431 25.53 -4.16 -6.83
CA ILE A 431 24.72 -4.82 -7.85
C ILE A 431 25.59 -5.50 -8.89
N LYS A 432 26.60 -4.80 -9.40
CA LYS A 432 27.59 -5.35 -10.37
C LYS A 432 28.27 -6.61 -9.81
N TYR A 433 28.72 -6.55 -8.55
CA TYR A 433 29.34 -7.71 -7.88
C TYR A 433 28.34 -8.86 -7.77
N ALA A 434 27.13 -8.62 -7.29
CA ALA A 434 26.12 -9.66 -7.14
C ALA A 434 25.81 -10.37 -8.46
N MET A 435 25.62 -9.60 -9.54
CA MET A 435 25.39 -10.15 -10.87
C MET A 435 26.62 -10.91 -11.43
N SER A 436 27.85 -10.46 -11.15
CA SER A 436 29.07 -11.10 -11.65
C SER A 436 29.34 -12.49 -11.05
N ILE A 437 28.83 -12.76 -9.85
CA ILE A 437 29.01 -14.04 -9.14
C ILE A 437 27.81 -14.98 -9.29
N ALA A 438 26.70 -14.50 -9.87
CA ALA A 438 25.51 -15.29 -10.10
C ALA A 438 25.78 -16.39 -11.15
N LYS A 439 25.11 -17.53 -10.97
CA LYS A 439 25.18 -18.72 -11.82
C LYS A 439 23.77 -19.14 -12.25
N ALA A 440 23.70 -20.03 -13.20
CA ALA A 440 22.43 -20.60 -13.66
C ALA A 440 21.56 -21.08 -12.49
N GLY A 441 20.31 -20.63 -12.48
CA GLY A 441 19.32 -20.95 -11.45
C GLY A 441 19.41 -20.13 -10.17
N ASP A 442 20.40 -19.23 -9.99
CA ASP A 442 20.48 -18.31 -8.87
C ASP A 442 19.43 -17.19 -8.96
N VAL A 443 19.10 -16.60 -7.83
CA VAL A 443 18.28 -15.38 -7.73
C VAL A 443 19.11 -14.26 -7.11
N VAL A 444 19.22 -13.14 -7.83
CA VAL A 444 19.79 -11.88 -7.34
C VAL A 444 18.63 -10.96 -6.91
N LEU A 445 18.46 -10.78 -5.61
CA LEU A 445 17.43 -9.91 -5.02
C LEU A 445 18.02 -8.53 -4.70
N LEU A 446 17.53 -7.48 -5.36
CA LEU A 446 17.83 -6.08 -5.08
C LEU A 446 16.74 -5.54 -4.15
N ALA A 447 17.01 -5.50 -2.84
CA ALA A 447 16.04 -5.14 -1.83
C ALA A 447 16.24 -3.72 -1.29
N GLY A 448 15.12 -3.05 -0.98
CA GLY A 448 15.05 -1.75 -0.30
C GLY A 448 14.47 -0.63 -1.14
N LYS A 449 14.91 -0.45 -2.38
CA LYS A 449 14.51 0.68 -3.23
C LYS A 449 13.20 0.45 -4.00
N GLY A 450 12.99 -0.75 -4.50
CA GLY A 450 11.78 -1.10 -5.22
C GLY A 450 11.47 -0.14 -6.38
N HIS A 451 10.39 0.63 -6.27
CA HIS A 451 9.96 1.59 -7.29
C HIS A 451 10.68 2.94 -7.25
N GLU A 452 11.56 3.18 -6.27
CA GLU A 452 12.30 4.44 -6.18
C GLU A 452 13.26 4.59 -7.36
N THR A 453 13.20 5.73 -8.03
CA THR A 453 14.11 6.13 -9.13
C THR A 453 15.13 7.15 -8.68
N TYR A 454 15.47 7.15 -7.38
CA TYR A 454 16.39 8.11 -6.78
C TYR A 454 17.17 7.54 -5.61
N GLN A 455 18.27 8.20 -5.26
CA GLN A 455 18.98 8.02 -4.00
C GLN A 455 19.11 9.38 -3.29
N ILE A 456 18.92 9.39 -1.97
CA ILE A 456 19.03 10.59 -1.14
C ILE A 456 20.37 10.55 -0.40
N LEU A 457 21.27 11.42 -0.79
CA LEU A 457 22.60 11.65 -0.21
C LEU A 457 22.58 12.90 0.69
N ASN A 458 23.64 13.14 1.45
CA ASN A 458 23.81 14.39 2.19
C ASN A 458 23.90 15.64 1.28
N THR A 459 24.24 15.45 0.01
CA THR A 459 24.29 16.49 -1.02
C THR A 459 22.96 16.75 -1.71
N GLY A 460 21.95 15.94 -1.41
CA GLY A 460 20.60 16.03 -2.00
C GLY A 460 20.15 14.76 -2.70
N LYS A 461 19.05 14.87 -3.42
CA LYS A 461 18.42 13.77 -4.16
C LYS A 461 19.06 13.67 -5.55
N ILE A 462 19.54 12.49 -5.91
CA ILE A 462 20.10 12.18 -7.24
C ILE A 462 19.22 11.13 -7.94
N HIS A 463 19.24 11.10 -9.27
CA HIS A 463 18.61 10.03 -10.04
C HIS A 463 19.35 8.71 -9.81
N TYR A 464 18.60 7.64 -9.54
CA TYR A 464 19.13 6.29 -9.35
C TYR A 464 18.01 5.27 -9.53
N ASP A 465 17.97 4.60 -10.67
CA ASP A 465 17.01 3.52 -10.95
C ASP A 465 17.77 2.20 -11.11
N GLU A 466 17.44 1.20 -10.28
CA GLU A 466 18.10 -0.10 -10.31
C GLU A 466 17.90 -0.85 -11.63
N ARG A 467 16.80 -0.59 -12.35
CA ARG A 467 16.55 -1.18 -13.68
C ARG A 467 17.56 -0.67 -14.70
N GLU A 468 17.86 0.62 -14.67
CA GLU A 468 18.86 1.24 -15.53
C GLU A 468 20.27 0.74 -15.19
N VAL A 469 20.58 0.62 -13.88
CA VAL A 469 21.85 0.07 -13.40
C VAL A 469 22.06 -1.37 -13.91
N VAL A 470 21.06 -2.23 -13.77
CA VAL A 470 21.10 -3.62 -14.27
C VAL A 470 21.30 -3.63 -15.78
N ALA A 471 20.54 -2.83 -16.52
CA ALA A 471 20.66 -2.74 -17.98
C ALA A 471 22.04 -2.23 -18.44
N ASP A 472 22.65 -1.27 -17.72
CA ASP A 472 23.98 -0.74 -18.05
C ASP A 472 25.10 -1.72 -17.70
N ILE A 473 24.96 -2.52 -16.64
CA ILE A 473 25.87 -3.63 -16.31
C ILE A 473 25.86 -4.67 -17.45
N LEU A 474 24.68 -5.09 -17.89
CA LEU A 474 24.52 -6.09 -18.96
C LEU A 474 25.10 -5.61 -20.31
N LYS A 475 25.02 -4.29 -20.57
CA LYS A 475 25.61 -3.67 -21.77
C LYS A 475 27.13 -3.41 -21.66
N GLY A 476 27.74 -3.72 -20.51
CA GLY A 476 29.15 -3.45 -20.25
C GLY A 476 29.53 -1.96 -20.21
N LYS A 477 28.56 -1.08 -19.86
CA LYS A 477 28.80 0.37 -19.74
C LYS A 477 29.39 0.76 -18.38
N ILE A 478 29.15 -0.03 -17.35
CA ILE A 478 29.66 0.13 -15.98
C ILE A 478 30.15 -1.17 -15.37
#